data_73f7e9856b3ff964d6ae7f7e32fbc116
#
_entry.id   73f7e9856b3ff964d6ae7f7e32fbc116
#
_cell.length_a   1.000
_cell.length_b   1.000
_cell.length_c   1.000
_cell.angle_alpha   90.00
_cell.angle_beta   90.00
_cell.angle_gamma   90.00
#
_symmetry.space_group_name_H-M   'P 1'
#
loop_
_entity.id
_entity.type
_entity.pdbx_description
1 polymer ?
#
loop_
_entity_poly.entity_id
_entity_poly.type
_entity_poly.pdbx_seq_one_letter_code
_entity_poly.pdbx_strand_id
1 'polypeptide(L)'
;MKKISMPNPIAELDGDEMTRIIWAMIKDELIKPFVELNTEYYDLSIQNRENTKDQVTVEAAEAIKRLKVGVKCATITPNLQRQQEYHLTKLWRSPNATIRAALDGTVFRAPILISKVKPVVSCWKRPITIARHAYGDIYRAVEYRVECPGKAELLFTDENGRELSRQTIFDFKGPGILQAMHNRDDSILSFARCCFSYALDVKQDVWFSTKDTISKDYDQTFKLLFQKVFDEEYSEAFEQAGLRYRYALIDDVAAKVIRSEGGIIWACKNYDGDVMSDLIAAASGSLPMMTSVLVSPDGCFEYEAAHGTVVDHYRRHLKGEKVSTNPLATIAAWAGALKKRGELDGNTALIGFAEKLGRAGIEVFEEGYLSEDLAALCDPAEFREMPDNERLMGLIREKLTEMMQG
;
A
#
# COMPACT_ATOMS: atom_id res chain seq x y z
N MET A 1 -16.89 -29.65 4.71
CA MET A 1 -16.68 -28.82 5.91
C MET A 1 -17.76 -27.76 5.96
N LYS A 2 -18.32 -27.40 7.14
CA LYS A 2 -19.27 -26.28 7.23
C LYS A 2 -18.52 -24.98 6.97
N LYS A 3 -19.06 -24.11 6.12
CA LYS A 3 -18.43 -22.83 5.84
C LYS A 3 -18.45 -21.93 7.07
N ILE A 4 -17.44 -21.09 7.18
CA ILE A 4 -17.32 -20.05 8.21
C ILE A 4 -18.28 -18.92 7.86
N SER A 5 -19.17 -18.58 8.78
CA SER A 5 -20.12 -17.49 8.58
C SER A 5 -19.43 -16.13 8.69
N MET A 6 -19.78 -15.20 7.82
CA MET A 6 -19.28 -13.83 7.80
C MET A 6 -20.48 -12.87 7.72
N PRO A 7 -21.09 -12.53 8.87
CA PRO A 7 -22.35 -11.78 8.88
C PRO A 7 -22.20 -10.32 8.42
N ASN A 8 -21.07 -9.70 8.76
CA ASN A 8 -20.82 -8.32 8.37
C ASN A 8 -19.96 -8.25 7.11
N PRO A 9 -20.33 -7.41 6.12
CA PRO A 9 -19.60 -7.30 4.88
C PRO A 9 -18.28 -6.53 5.02
N ILE A 10 -17.41 -6.72 4.01
CA ILE A 10 -16.29 -5.84 3.68
C ILE A 10 -16.57 -5.15 2.35
N ALA A 11 -15.98 -3.99 2.11
CA ALA A 11 -15.99 -3.37 0.80
C ALA A 11 -15.03 -4.11 -0.13
N GLU A 12 -15.54 -4.70 -1.19
CA GLU A 12 -14.74 -5.36 -2.23
C GLU A 12 -14.61 -4.45 -3.44
N LEU A 13 -13.39 -4.02 -3.75
CA LEU A 13 -13.08 -3.12 -4.84
C LEU A 13 -12.33 -3.91 -5.92
N ASP A 14 -13.05 -4.34 -6.95
CA ASP A 14 -12.48 -5.08 -8.08
C ASP A 14 -11.70 -4.14 -9.01
N GLY A 15 -10.82 -4.68 -9.85
CA GLY A 15 -9.89 -3.88 -10.65
C GLY A 15 -9.84 -4.27 -12.12
N ASP A 16 -8.61 -4.27 -12.68
CA ASP A 16 -8.38 -4.40 -14.11
C ASP A 16 -7.42 -5.55 -14.46
N GLU A 17 -7.45 -5.95 -15.72
CA GLU A 17 -6.48 -6.77 -16.43
C GLU A 17 -6.16 -8.12 -15.73
N MET A 18 -4.90 -8.54 -15.67
CA MET A 18 -4.51 -9.85 -15.13
C MET A 18 -4.84 -9.97 -13.65
N THR A 19 -4.75 -8.88 -12.89
CA THR A 19 -5.06 -8.89 -11.46
C THR A 19 -6.54 -9.15 -11.19
N ARG A 20 -7.46 -8.71 -12.05
CA ARG A 20 -8.88 -9.05 -11.95
C ARG A 20 -9.14 -10.56 -12.15
N ILE A 21 -8.40 -11.20 -13.04
CA ILE A 21 -8.50 -12.65 -13.27
C ILE A 21 -8.02 -13.39 -12.02
N ILE A 22 -6.85 -13.04 -11.50
CA ILE A 22 -6.29 -13.62 -10.27
C ILE A 22 -7.22 -13.38 -9.07
N TRP A 23 -7.81 -12.19 -8.99
CA TRP A 23 -8.79 -11.82 -7.95
C TRP A 23 -10.00 -12.76 -7.92
N ALA A 24 -10.57 -13.05 -9.10
CA ALA A 24 -11.68 -13.98 -9.22
C ALA A 24 -11.27 -15.41 -8.81
N MET A 25 -10.10 -15.89 -9.25
CA MET A 25 -9.59 -17.22 -8.89
C MET A 25 -9.39 -17.36 -7.37
N ILE A 26 -8.80 -16.35 -6.71
CA ILE A 26 -8.60 -16.36 -5.25
C ILE A 26 -9.96 -16.45 -4.54
N LYS A 27 -10.95 -15.66 -4.94
CA LYS A 27 -12.28 -15.72 -4.32
C LYS A 27 -12.93 -17.09 -4.52
N ASP A 28 -12.94 -17.57 -5.75
CA ASP A 28 -13.73 -18.75 -6.12
C ASP A 28 -13.07 -20.04 -5.64
N GLU A 29 -11.74 -20.13 -5.66
CA GLU A 29 -11.03 -21.34 -5.33
C GLU A 29 -10.47 -21.40 -3.90
N LEU A 30 -10.11 -20.25 -3.31
CA LEU A 30 -9.45 -20.23 -2.00
C LEU A 30 -10.36 -19.71 -0.87
N ILE A 31 -11.33 -18.83 -1.15
CA ILE A 31 -12.14 -18.21 -0.09
C ILE A 31 -13.54 -18.82 0.00
N LYS A 32 -14.32 -18.77 -1.08
CA LYS A 32 -15.72 -19.22 -1.10
C LYS A 32 -15.95 -20.69 -0.74
N PRO A 33 -15.00 -21.64 -0.97
CA PRO A 33 -15.17 -23.00 -0.48
C PRO A 33 -15.23 -23.11 1.04
N PHE A 34 -14.59 -22.19 1.78
CA PHE A 34 -14.43 -22.24 3.23
C PHE A 34 -15.25 -21.18 3.98
N VAL A 35 -15.54 -20.05 3.35
CA VAL A 35 -16.21 -18.89 3.97
C VAL A 35 -17.50 -18.56 3.22
N GLU A 36 -18.56 -18.21 3.95
CA GLU A 36 -19.74 -17.54 3.42
C GLU A 36 -19.39 -16.07 3.18
N LEU A 37 -18.61 -15.82 2.09
CA LEU A 37 -18.05 -14.52 1.80
C LEU A 37 -19.14 -13.49 1.58
N ASN A 38 -19.17 -12.46 2.43
CA ASN A 38 -20.12 -11.36 2.37
C ASN A 38 -19.36 -10.06 2.01
N THR A 39 -19.65 -9.50 0.83
CA THR A 39 -19.00 -8.28 0.34
C THR A 39 -20.01 -7.30 -0.23
N GLU A 40 -19.75 -6.01 -0.07
CA GLU A 40 -20.31 -4.97 -0.91
C GLU A 40 -19.37 -4.72 -2.08
N TYR A 41 -19.80 -5.09 -3.27
CA TYR A 41 -18.95 -5.12 -4.46
C TYR A 41 -18.97 -3.81 -5.24
N TYR A 42 -17.79 -3.30 -5.55
CA TYR A 42 -17.56 -2.09 -6.35
C TYR A 42 -16.61 -2.42 -7.51
N ASP A 43 -17.09 -2.32 -8.75
CA ASP A 43 -16.29 -2.52 -9.94
C ASP A 43 -15.49 -1.24 -10.25
N LEU A 44 -14.20 -1.21 -9.88
CA LEU A 44 -13.29 -0.11 -10.19
C LEU A 44 -12.51 -0.32 -11.50
N SER A 45 -12.98 -1.21 -12.40
CA SER A 45 -12.39 -1.31 -13.72
C SER A 45 -12.45 0.03 -14.44
N ILE A 46 -11.45 0.30 -15.28
CA ILE A 46 -11.34 1.57 -15.99
C ILE A 46 -12.59 1.85 -16.85
N GLN A 47 -13.22 0.80 -17.41
CA GLN A 47 -14.42 0.93 -18.20
C GLN A 47 -15.64 1.33 -17.35
N ASN A 48 -15.81 0.73 -16.16
CA ASN A 48 -16.93 1.11 -15.29
C ASN A 48 -16.70 2.49 -14.66
N ARG A 49 -15.46 2.86 -14.37
CA ARG A 49 -15.12 4.22 -13.94
C ARG A 49 -15.42 5.26 -15.01
N GLU A 50 -15.16 4.97 -16.30
CA GLU A 50 -15.59 5.81 -17.42
C GLU A 50 -17.11 5.98 -17.43
N ASN A 51 -17.85 4.87 -17.36
CA ASN A 51 -19.32 4.86 -17.41
C ASN A 51 -19.96 5.62 -16.24
N THR A 52 -19.39 5.51 -15.05
CA THR A 52 -19.88 6.18 -13.82
C THR A 52 -19.26 7.54 -13.58
N LYS A 53 -18.40 8.04 -14.50
CA LYS A 53 -17.63 9.27 -14.33
C LYS A 53 -16.81 9.28 -13.04
N ASP A 54 -16.25 8.12 -12.71
CA ASP A 54 -15.46 7.82 -11.51
C ASP A 54 -16.22 7.92 -10.17
N GLN A 55 -17.56 8.07 -10.22
CA GLN A 55 -18.38 8.13 -9.01
C GLN A 55 -18.29 6.84 -8.18
N VAL A 56 -18.13 5.69 -8.82
CA VAL A 56 -17.96 4.40 -8.15
C VAL A 56 -16.73 4.38 -7.21
N THR A 57 -15.66 5.10 -7.53
CA THR A 57 -14.49 5.21 -6.65
C THR A 57 -14.80 5.98 -5.36
N VAL A 58 -15.62 7.01 -5.45
CA VAL A 58 -16.07 7.80 -4.29
C VAL A 58 -16.99 6.95 -3.41
N GLU A 59 -17.93 6.25 -4.01
CA GLU A 59 -18.87 5.35 -3.32
C GLU A 59 -18.12 4.21 -2.59
N ALA A 60 -17.11 3.63 -3.24
CA ALA A 60 -16.25 2.63 -2.63
C ALA A 60 -15.48 3.16 -1.41
N ALA A 61 -14.95 4.39 -1.48
CA ALA A 61 -14.27 5.02 -0.36
C ALA A 61 -15.23 5.25 0.83
N GLU A 62 -16.46 5.70 0.57
CA GLU A 62 -17.48 5.87 1.62
C GLU A 62 -17.94 4.52 2.19
N ALA A 63 -17.98 3.46 1.37
CA ALA A 63 -18.25 2.12 1.87
C ALA A 63 -17.16 1.63 2.83
N ILE A 64 -15.87 1.87 2.54
CA ILE A 64 -14.78 1.54 3.46
C ILE A 64 -14.95 2.25 4.80
N LYS A 65 -15.31 3.53 4.80
CA LYS A 65 -15.57 4.28 6.04
C LYS A 65 -16.68 3.65 6.88
N ARG A 66 -17.77 3.27 6.24
CA ARG A 66 -18.94 2.68 6.89
C ARG A 66 -18.67 1.26 7.38
N LEU A 67 -18.06 0.42 6.55
CA LEU A 67 -17.79 -0.99 6.84
C LEU A 67 -16.50 -1.21 7.64
N LYS A 68 -15.65 -0.21 7.74
CA LYS A 68 -14.34 -0.20 8.39
C LYS A 68 -13.28 -1.05 7.72
N VAL A 69 -13.63 -1.93 6.81
CA VAL A 69 -12.68 -2.80 6.10
C VAL A 69 -12.99 -2.81 4.61
N GLY A 70 -11.97 -2.56 3.81
CA GLY A 70 -11.98 -2.72 2.36
C GLY A 70 -10.85 -3.62 1.89
N VAL A 71 -11.07 -4.26 0.75
CA VAL A 71 -10.05 -5.00 0.03
C VAL A 71 -10.09 -4.61 -1.44
N LYS A 72 -8.94 -4.24 -2.01
CA LYS A 72 -8.86 -3.63 -3.33
C LYS A 72 -7.93 -4.37 -4.27
N CYS A 73 -8.44 -4.66 -5.46
CA CYS A 73 -7.67 -5.12 -6.61
C CYS A 73 -6.90 -3.97 -7.27
N ALA A 74 -5.85 -4.27 -8.03
CA ALA A 74 -5.12 -3.27 -8.78
C ALA A 74 -5.97 -2.67 -9.92
N THR A 75 -5.87 -1.37 -10.10
CA THR A 75 -6.65 -0.59 -11.06
C THR A 75 -5.76 0.19 -12.02
N ILE A 76 -6.22 0.41 -13.25
CA ILE A 76 -5.54 1.24 -14.24
C ILE A 76 -5.61 2.71 -13.83
N THR A 77 -4.45 3.37 -13.75
CA THR A 77 -4.35 4.84 -13.80
C THR A 77 -3.95 5.22 -15.23
N PRO A 78 -4.87 5.79 -16.04
CA PRO A 78 -4.63 5.96 -17.46
C PRO A 78 -3.62 7.06 -17.77
N ASN A 79 -2.71 6.77 -18.68
CA ASN A 79 -1.93 7.74 -19.45
C ASN A 79 -2.58 7.98 -20.84
N LEU A 80 -1.98 8.81 -21.67
CA LEU A 80 -2.51 9.12 -23.02
C LEU A 80 -2.70 7.86 -23.88
N GLN A 81 -1.79 6.89 -23.80
CA GLN A 81 -1.90 5.62 -24.54
C GLN A 81 -3.10 4.81 -24.05
N ARG A 82 -3.28 4.68 -22.73
CA ARG A 82 -4.42 3.99 -22.14
C ARG A 82 -5.74 4.69 -22.41
N GLN A 83 -5.72 6.03 -22.44
CA GLN A 83 -6.90 6.82 -22.81
C GLN A 83 -7.40 6.46 -24.22
N GLN A 84 -6.50 6.32 -25.16
CA GLN A 84 -6.83 5.89 -26.53
C GLN A 84 -7.28 4.42 -26.58
N GLU A 85 -6.55 3.52 -25.91
CA GLU A 85 -6.83 2.09 -25.88
C GLU A 85 -8.26 1.78 -25.34
N TYR A 86 -8.68 2.47 -24.28
CA TYR A 86 -9.97 2.27 -23.61
C TYR A 86 -11.04 3.28 -24.01
N HIS A 87 -10.76 4.15 -24.99
CA HIS A 87 -11.67 5.20 -25.49
C HIS A 87 -12.22 6.12 -24.38
N LEU A 88 -11.35 6.53 -23.44
CA LEU A 88 -11.75 7.34 -22.30
C LEU A 88 -11.95 8.81 -22.69
N THR A 89 -12.96 9.44 -22.12
CA THR A 89 -13.27 10.86 -22.35
C THR A 89 -12.23 11.80 -21.74
N LYS A 90 -11.53 11.34 -20.69
CA LYS A 90 -10.44 12.10 -20.04
C LYS A 90 -9.45 11.16 -19.32
N LEU A 91 -8.33 11.72 -18.88
CA LEU A 91 -7.40 11.04 -17.97
C LEU A 91 -7.98 11.05 -16.54
N TRP A 92 -8.57 9.91 -16.14
CA TRP A 92 -9.09 9.72 -14.79
C TRP A 92 -7.96 9.71 -13.76
N ARG A 93 -8.23 10.28 -12.59
CA ARG A 93 -7.30 10.23 -11.46
C ARG A 93 -7.10 8.78 -10.97
N SER A 94 -6.01 8.56 -10.27
CA SER A 94 -5.78 7.26 -9.62
C SER A 94 -6.87 7.01 -8.56
N PRO A 95 -7.55 5.84 -8.57
CA PRO A 95 -8.47 5.45 -7.52
C PRO A 95 -7.82 5.44 -6.15
N ASN A 96 -6.56 4.99 -6.06
CA ASN A 96 -5.79 5.01 -4.81
C ASN A 96 -5.64 6.44 -4.25
N ALA A 97 -5.41 7.43 -5.12
CA ALA A 97 -5.31 8.81 -4.67
C ALA A 97 -6.65 9.33 -4.12
N THR A 98 -7.78 8.97 -4.75
CA THR A 98 -9.12 9.33 -4.28
C THR A 98 -9.46 8.67 -2.95
N ILE A 99 -9.23 7.36 -2.81
CA ILE A 99 -9.49 6.60 -1.58
C ILE A 99 -8.61 7.11 -0.44
N ARG A 100 -7.30 7.27 -0.66
CA ARG A 100 -6.36 7.79 0.34
C ARG A 100 -6.73 9.20 0.80
N ALA A 101 -7.16 10.06 -0.13
CA ALA A 101 -7.60 11.40 0.19
C ALA A 101 -8.90 11.41 1.02
N ALA A 102 -9.80 10.45 0.77
CA ALA A 102 -11.06 10.30 1.52
C ALA A 102 -10.83 9.74 2.93
N LEU A 103 -9.89 8.81 3.08
CA LEU A 103 -9.60 8.12 4.36
C LEU A 103 -8.58 8.87 5.23
N ASP A 104 -7.77 9.76 4.66
CA ASP A 104 -6.70 10.51 5.35
C ASP A 104 -5.83 9.62 6.23
N GLY A 105 -5.23 8.57 5.63
CA GLY A 105 -4.58 7.52 6.39
C GLY A 105 -3.07 7.39 6.16
N THR A 106 -2.51 6.39 6.81
CA THR A 106 -1.12 5.94 6.65
C THR A 106 -1.09 4.66 5.83
N VAL A 107 -0.24 4.61 4.80
CA VAL A 107 -0.01 3.39 4.02
C VAL A 107 1.20 2.66 4.59
N PHE A 108 0.98 1.42 5.06
CA PHE A 108 2.05 0.51 5.46
C PHE A 108 2.31 -0.49 4.35
N ARG A 109 3.57 -0.55 3.90
CA ARG A 109 4.03 -1.49 2.88
C ARG A 109 5.14 -2.37 3.44
N ALA A 110 4.91 -3.67 3.45
CA ALA A 110 5.86 -4.66 3.96
C ALA A 110 6.14 -5.75 2.92
N PRO A 111 7.41 -6.11 2.67
CA PRO A 111 7.74 -7.20 1.75
C PRO A 111 7.32 -8.55 2.35
N ILE A 112 6.78 -9.41 1.51
CA ILE A 112 6.62 -10.84 1.79
C ILE A 112 7.98 -11.48 1.52
N LEU A 113 8.57 -12.13 2.52
CA LEU A 113 9.86 -12.78 2.37
C LEU A 113 9.67 -14.27 2.11
N ILE A 114 10.32 -14.78 1.08
CA ILE A 114 10.38 -16.20 0.73
C ILE A 114 11.84 -16.64 0.78
N SER A 115 12.15 -17.69 1.53
CA SER A 115 13.54 -18.12 1.74
C SER A 115 14.25 -18.56 0.45
N LYS A 116 13.48 -19.01 -0.54
CA LYS A 116 13.96 -19.41 -1.87
C LYS A 116 14.39 -18.22 -2.74
N VAL A 117 13.94 -17.02 -2.41
CA VAL A 117 14.28 -15.78 -3.13
C VAL A 117 15.26 -14.99 -2.28
N LYS A 118 16.51 -14.91 -2.73
CA LYS A 118 17.55 -14.16 -2.02
C LYS A 118 17.35 -12.67 -2.27
N PRO A 119 17.25 -11.85 -1.20
CA PRO A 119 17.20 -10.41 -1.36
C PRO A 119 18.50 -9.89 -1.99
N VAL A 120 18.40 -8.85 -2.81
CA VAL A 120 19.57 -8.15 -3.39
C VAL A 120 20.47 -7.62 -2.28
N VAL A 121 19.87 -7.15 -1.19
CA VAL A 121 20.58 -6.74 0.01
C VAL A 121 20.61 -7.92 0.99
N SER A 122 21.68 -8.69 0.95
CA SER A 122 21.84 -9.98 1.65
C SER A 122 21.82 -9.90 3.19
N CYS A 123 22.01 -8.72 3.78
CA CYS A 123 21.94 -8.55 5.23
C CYS A 123 20.51 -8.42 5.77
N TRP A 124 19.50 -8.20 4.92
CA TRP A 124 18.12 -8.10 5.36
C TRP A 124 17.55 -9.49 5.69
N LYS A 125 17.35 -9.74 6.99
CA LYS A 125 16.82 -11.00 7.53
C LYS A 125 15.36 -10.88 7.94
N ARG A 126 14.88 -9.65 8.12
CA ARG A 126 13.52 -9.32 8.58
C ARG A 126 12.94 -8.23 7.69
N PRO A 127 11.61 -8.18 7.49
CA PRO A 127 10.99 -7.19 6.63
C PRO A 127 11.29 -5.76 7.12
N ILE A 128 11.49 -4.86 6.16
CA ILE A 128 11.52 -3.42 6.38
C ILE A 128 10.18 -2.89 5.92
N THR A 129 9.39 -2.41 6.86
CA THR A 129 8.07 -1.84 6.57
C THR A 129 8.20 -0.35 6.30
N ILE A 130 7.73 0.12 5.17
CA ILE A 130 7.59 1.55 4.91
C ILE A 130 6.22 2.02 5.38
N ALA A 131 6.22 3.00 6.30
CA ALA A 131 5.02 3.74 6.68
C ALA A 131 5.01 5.08 5.93
N ARG A 132 4.08 5.20 4.97
CA ARG A 132 3.94 6.37 4.13
C ARG A 132 2.78 7.24 4.60
N HIS A 133 3.03 8.52 4.85
CA HIS A 133 1.98 9.51 5.08
C HIS A 133 1.17 9.70 3.79
N ALA A 134 -0.10 9.33 3.78
CA ALA A 134 -0.89 9.33 2.53
C ALA A 134 -1.53 10.69 2.20
N TYR A 135 -1.02 11.78 2.75
CA TYR A 135 -1.54 13.14 2.59
C TYR A 135 -0.44 14.14 2.21
N GLY A 136 -0.84 15.23 1.55
CA GLY A 136 0.00 16.40 1.31
C GLY A 136 1.15 16.16 0.33
N ASP A 137 2.24 16.92 0.52
CA ASP A 137 3.42 16.96 -0.34
C ASP A 137 3.07 17.24 -1.82
N ILE A 138 3.87 16.73 -2.74
CA ILE A 138 3.66 16.93 -4.19
C ILE A 138 2.34 16.31 -4.69
N TYR A 139 1.73 15.38 -3.98
CA TYR A 139 0.46 14.74 -4.36
C TYR A 139 -0.75 15.66 -4.20
N ARG A 140 -0.60 16.77 -3.48
CA ARG A 140 -1.58 17.84 -3.35
C ARG A 140 -0.99 19.22 -3.68
N ALA A 141 0.05 19.23 -4.50
CA ALA A 141 0.67 20.46 -4.94
C ALA A 141 -0.20 21.22 -5.95
N VAL A 142 -0.02 22.53 -5.97
CA VAL A 142 -0.49 23.41 -7.03
C VAL A 142 0.71 23.79 -7.88
N GLU A 143 0.59 23.62 -9.19
CA GLU A 143 1.66 23.88 -10.15
C GLU A 143 1.26 25.02 -11.10
N TYR A 144 2.23 25.82 -11.50
CA TYR A 144 2.04 26.89 -12.48
C TYR A 144 3.24 27.01 -13.41
N ARG A 145 2.97 26.97 -14.72
CA ARG A 145 4.00 27.22 -15.74
C ARG A 145 4.13 28.71 -15.95
N VAL A 146 5.26 29.30 -15.59
CA VAL A 146 5.62 30.69 -15.85
C VAL A 146 6.11 30.84 -17.28
N GLU A 147 5.51 31.71 -18.08
CA GLU A 147 5.85 31.88 -19.49
C GLU A 147 6.57 33.22 -19.80
N CYS A 148 6.55 34.17 -18.87
CA CYS A 148 7.15 35.50 -19.03
C CYS A 148 7.88 35.97 -17.76
N PRO A 149 8.73 36.99 -17.85
CA PRO A 149 9.32 37.61 -16.66
C PRO A 149 8.25 38.09 -15.68
N GLY A 150 8.51 37.94 -14.37
CA GLY A 150 7.59 38.35 -13.34
C GLY A 150 8.00 37.88 -11.95
N LYS A 151 7.30 38.37 -10.93
CA LYS A 151 7.55 38.08 -9.52
C LYS A 151 6.56 37.03 -9.01
N ALA A 152 7.06 35.95 -8.40
CA ALA A 152 6.25 34.96 -7.70
C ALA A 152 6.28 35.23 -6.20
N GLU A 153 5.11 35.20 -5.56
CA GLU A 153 4.94 35.41 -4.11
C GLU A 153 4.07 34.31 -3.48
N LEU A 154 4.42 33.93 -2.26
CA LEU A 154 3.56 33.16 -1.36
C LEU A 154 2.81 34.14 -0.46
N LEU A 155 1.49 34.11 -0.53
CA LEU A 155 0.59 34.92 0.27
C LEU A 155 -0.27 34.05 1.16
N PHE A 156 -0.35 34.40 2.44
CA PHE A 156 -1.30 33.80 3.36
C PHE A 156 -2.23 34.85 3.94
N THR A 157 -3.53 34.63 3.80
CA THR A 157 -4.60 35.46 4.37
C THR A 157 -5.43 34.64 5.35
N ASP A 158 -5.92 35.27 6.42
CA ASP A 158 -6.88 34.67 7.34
C ASP A 158 -8.28 34.55 6.70
N GLU A 159 -9.24 33.96 7.45
CA GLU A 159 -10.63 33.78 7.02
C GLU A 159 -11.37 35.08 6.70
N ASN A 160 -10.91 36.22 7.25
CA ASN A 160 -11.46 37.57 7.02
C ASN A 160 -10.78 38.31 5.84
N GLY A 161 -9.86 37.65 5.14
CA GLY A 161 -9.12 38.23 4.03
C GLY A 161 -7.95 39.11 4.44
N ARG A 162 -7.57 39.17 5.74
CA ARG A 162 -6.44 39.94 6.23
C ARG A 162 -5.14 39.22 5.86
N GLU A 163 -4.23 39.95 5.20
CA GLU A 163 -2.88 39.44 4.93
C GLU A 163 -2.09 39.23 6.21
N LEU A 164 -1.62 38.02 6.46
CA LEU A 164 -0.79 37.65 7.62
C LEU A 164 0.67 37.42 7.23
N SER A 165 0.94 37.00 5.98
CA SER A 165 2.30 36.76 5.49
C SER A 165 2.36 36.93 3.99
N ARG A 166 3.44 37.59 3.50
CA ARG A 166 3.78 37.69 2.08
C ARG A 166 5.27 37.46 1.94
N GLN A 167 5.66 36.46 1.15
CA GLN A 167 7.06 36.15 0.91
C GLN A 167 7.33 36.05 -0.59
N THR A 168 8.39 36.68 -1.06
CA THR A 168 8.85 36.53 -2.44
C THR A 168 9.46 35.15 -2.59
N ILE A 169 8.91 34.36 -3.51
CA ILE A 169 9.47 33.04 -3.86
C ILE A 169 10.64 33.26 -4.81
N PHE A 170 10.40 33.97 -5.93
CA PHE A 170 11.42 34.19 -6.94
C PHE A 170 11.04 35.33 -7.92
N ASP A 171 12.06 36.01 -8.45
CA ASP A 171 11.96 37.00 -9.53
C ASP A 171 12.38 36.35 -10.85
N PHE A 172 11.41 35.88 -11.63
CA PHE A 172 11.65 35.26 -12.92
C PHE A 172 12.09 36.27 -13.97
N LYS A 173 13.18 35.98 -14.64
CA LYS A 173 13.69 36.77 -15.77
C LYS A 173 13.28 36.19 -17.13
N GLY A 174 12.60 35.06 -17.14
CA GLY A 174 12.10 34.34 -18.30
C GLY A 174 11.22 33.17 -17.87
N PRO A 175 10.92 32.23 -18.78
CA PRO A 175 10.07 31.09 -18.47
C PRO A 175 10.63 30.23 -17.33
N GLY A 176 9.71 29.63 -16.55
CA GLY A 176 10.04 28.75 -15.41
C GLY A 176 8.85 27.95 -14.97
N ILE A 177 8.94 27.34 -13.80
CA ILE A 177 7.87 26.58 -13.18
C ILE A 177 7.81 26.87 -11.68
N LEU A 178 6.60 26.88 -11.14
CA LEU A 178 6.32 26.99 -9.70
C LEU A 178 5.58 25.76 -9.24
N GLN A 179 5.87 25.35 -8.01
CA GLN A 179 5.12 24.35 -7.29
C GLN A 179 4.95 24.78 -5.83
N ALA A 180 3.72 24.70 -5.31
CA ALA A 180 3.43 24.94 -3.91
C ALA A 180 2.74 23.71 -3.32
N MET A 181 3.20 23.26 -2.16
CA MET A 181 2.65 22.12 -1.43
C MET A 181 2.30 22.52 0.01
N HIS A 182 1.46 21.74 0.67
CA HIS A 182 1.03 21.97 2.05
C HIS A 182 0.90 20.67 2.82
N ASN A 183 0.83 20.81 4.13
CA ASN A 183 0.41 19.73 5.03
C ASN A 183 -0.42 20.32 6.18
N ARG A 184 -0.99 19.45 7.04
CA ARG A 184 -1.80 19.82 8.19
C ARG A 184 -1.27 19.13 9.43
N ASP A 185 -1.24 19.84 10.55
CA ASP A 185 -0.75 19.32 11.83
C ASP A 185 -1.57 18.10 12.30
N ASP A 186 -2.90 18.16 12.17
CA ASP A 186 -3.79 17.05 12.55
C ASP A 186 -3.51 15.77 11.75
N SER A 187 -3.23 15.89 10.45
CA SER A 187 -2.85 14.76 9.60
C SER A 187 -1.47 14.20 9.97
N ILE A 188 -0.51 15.06 10.28
CA ILE A 188 0.82 14.64 10.74
C ILE A 188 0.75 13.92 12.09
N LEU A 189 -0.03 14.45 13.04
CA LEU A 189 -0.26 13.83 14.35
C LEU A 189 -0.91 12.45 14.21
N SER A 190 -1.91 12.34 13.33
CA SER A 190 -2.56 11.07 13.00
C SER A 190 -1.58 10.06 12.42
N PHE A 191 -0.74 10.48 11.47
CA PHE A 191 0.31 9.67 10.89
C PHE A 191 1.27 9.13 11.95
N ALA A 192 1.73 9.99 12.86
CA ALA A 192 2.61 9.58 13.96
C ALA A 192 1.95 8.51 14.85
N ARG A 193 0.69 8.72 15.27
CA ARG A 193 -0.07 7.74 16.07
C ARG A 193 -0.23 6.41 15.35
N CYS A 194 -0.56 6.43 14.05
CA CYS A 194 -0.65 5.21 13.25
C CYS A 194 0.68 4.45 13.23
N CYS A 195 1.81 5.15 13.04
CA CYS A 195 3.12 4.53 13.04
C CYS A 195 3.46 3.86 14.37
N PHE A 196 3.22 4.54 15.49
CA PHE A 196 3.55 4.01 16.82
C PHE A 196 2.61 2.88 17.24
N SER A 197 1.31 3.00 16.98
CA SER A 197 0.35 1.91 17.24
C SER A 197 0.69 0.66 16.44
N TYR A 198 0.95 0.81 15.14
CA TYR A 198 1.34 -0.32 14.29
C TYR A 198 2.66 -0.96 14.74
N ALA A 199 3.61 -0.14 15.21
CA ALA A 199 4.88 -0.62 15.73
C ALA A 199 4.72 -1.53 16.97
N LEU A 200 3.81 -1.17 17.87
CA LEU A 200 3.48 -1.98 19.05
C LEU A 200 2.83 -3.31 18.64
N ASP A 201 1.95 -3.29 17.64
CA ASP A 201 1.28 -4.50 17.14
C ASP A 201 2.26 -5.49 16.50
N VAL A 202 3.17 -4.99 15.65
CA VAL A 202 4.13 -5.83 14.92
C VAL A 202 5.48 -6.01 15.63
N LYS A 203 5.67 -5.36 16.79
CA LYS A 203 6.89 -5.39 17.62
C LYS A 203 8.15 -5.01 16.84
N GLN A 204 8.11 -3.86 16.18
CA GLN A 204 9.21 -3.30 15.41
C GLN A 204 9.56 -1.89 15.86
N ASP A 205 10.86 -1.53 15.79
CA ASP A 205 11.33 -0.17 16.00
C ASP A 205 10.78 0.79 14.94
N VAL A 206 10.58 2.06 15.28
CA VAL A 206 10.20 3.11 14.34
C VAL A 206 11.40 4.01 14.05
N TRP A 207 11.74 4.13 12.77
CA TRP A 207 12.68 5.11 12.27
C TRP A 207 11.92 6.14 11.44
N PHE A 208 11.91 7.37 11.89
CA PHE A 208 11.28 8.47 11.16
C PHE A 208 12.33 9.36 10.52
N SER A 209 12.10 9.80 9.30
CA SER A 209 13.05 10.62 8.56
C SER A 209 12.42 11.76 7.78
N THR A 210 13.11 12.90 7.78
CA THR A 210 12.85 14.06 6.92
C THR A 210 14.18 14.73 6.55
N LYS A 211 14.15 15.89 5.90
CA LYS A 211 15.35 16.70 5.64
C LYS A 211 15.24 18.08 6.32
N ASP A 212 15.01 18.08 7.63
CA ASP A 212 14.77 19.29 8.45
C ASP A 212 15.94 20.30 8.42
N THR A 213 17.15 19.85 8.09
CA THR A 213 18.31 20.73 7.91
C THR A 213 18.19 21.64 6.68
N ILE A 214 17.36 21.28 5.70
CA ILE A 214 17.10 22.04 4.48
C ILE A 214 15.71 22.66 4.53
N SER A 215 14.68 21.85 4.77
CA SER A 215 13.28 22.29 4.90
C SER A 215 12.96 22.59 6.36
N LYS A 216 13.37 23.80 6.81
CA LYS A 216 13.41 24.14 8.24
C LYS A 216 12.03 24.35 8.89
N ASP A 217 11.02 24.72 8.13
CA ASP A 217 9.67 24.85 8.65
C ASP A 217 8.85 23.60 8.35
N TYR A 218 8.78 23.18 7.09
CA TYR A 218 7.93 22.07 6.66
C TYR A 218 8.38 20.74 7.28
N ASP A 219 9.62 20.33 7.07
CA ASP A 219 10.14 19.05 7.56
C ASP A 219 10.39 19.06 9.08
N GLN A 220 10.76 20.22 9.63
CA GLN A 220 10.93 20.37 11.08
C GLN A 220 9.58 20.24 11.82
N THR A 221 8.48 20.73 11.24
CA THR A 221 7.14 20.54 11.82
C THR A 221 6.82 19.05 11.96
N PHE A 222 7.06 18.25 10.92
CA PHE A 222 6.90 16.79 11.02
C PHE A 222 7.72 16.19 12.17
N LYS A 223 9.00 16.54 12.26
CA LYS A 223 9.88 16.05 13.33
C LYS A 223 9.37 16.38 14.71
N LEU A 224 8.99 17.64 14.93
CA LEU A 224 8.52 18.11 16.23
C LEU A 224 7.19 17.46 16.64
N LEU A 225 6.24 17.34 15.71
CA LEU A 225 4.96 16.70 15.98
C LEU A 225 5.11 15.19 16.23
N PHE A 226 5.96 14.49 15.49
CA PHE A 226 6.29 13.08 15.79
C PHE A 226 6.89 12.91 17.17
N GLN A 227 7.88 13.73 17.52
CA GLN A 227 8.51 13.69 18.83
C GLN A 227 7.50 13.96 19.95
N LYS A 228 6.63 14.96 19.78
CA LYS A 228 5.58 15.28 20.73
C LYS A 228 4.65 14.09 20.97
N VAL A 229 4.13 13.46 19.91
CA VAL A 229 3.26 12.27 20.03
C VAL A 229 3.98 11.13 20.75
N PHE A 230 5.24 10.88 20.43
CA PHE A 230 6.03 9.85 21.08
C PHE A 230 6.16 10.12 22.58
N ASP A 231 6.60 11.31 22.96
CA ASP A 231 6.89 11.67 24.35
C ASP A 231 5.62 11.69 25.22
N GLU A 232 4.51 12.19 24.67
CA GLU A 232 3.26 12.35 25.42
C GLU A 232 2.38 11.09 25.45
N GLU A 233 2.44 10.23 24.39
CA GLU A 233 1.44 9.17 24.22
C GLU A 233 2.04 7.75 24.15
N TYR A 234 3.31 7.56 23.74
CA TYR A 234 3.84 6.23 23.38
C TYR A 234 5.14 5.84 24.09
N SER A 235 5.87 6.76 24.69
CA SER A 235 7.20 6.48 25.29
C SER A 235 7.18 5.34 26.30
N GLU A 236 6.21 5.32 27.22
CA GLU A 236 6.07 4.27 28.22
C GLU A 236 5.74 2.90 27.59
N ALA A 237 4.81 2.86 26.64
CA ALA A 237 4.43 1.62 25.95
C ALA A 237 5.58 1.04 25.12
N PHE A 238 6.39 1.89 24.51
CA PHE A 238 7.59 1.48 23.77
C PHE A 238 8.64 0.93 24.70
N GLU A 239 8.90 1.56 25.84
CA GLU A 239 9.82 1.06 26.85
C GLU A 239 9.40 -0.32 27.38
N GLN A 240 8.13 -0.50 27.74
CA GLN A 240 7.58 -1.78 28.19
C GLN A 240 7.67 -2.87 27.11
N ALA A 241 7.51 -2.51 25.83
CA ALA A 241 7.62 -3.43 24.70
C ALA A 241 9.09 -3.68 24.27
N GLY A 242 10.07 -2.95 24.82
CA GLY A 242 11.49 -3.03 24.41
C GLY A 242 11.74 -2.46 23.02
N LEU A 243 10.88 -1.56 22.54
CA LEU A 243 10.96 -0.91 21.23
C LEU A 243 11.58 0.47 21.31
N ARG A 244 12.07 0.97 20.16
CA ARG A 244 12.74 2.27 20.07
C ARG A 244 12.13 3.13 18.98
N TYR A 245 11.98 4.42 19.26
CA TYR A 245 11.76 5.45 18.28
C TYR A 245 13.07 6.18 18.00
N ARG A 246 13.34 6.46 16.71
CA ARG A 246 14.51 7.21 16.28
C ARG A 246 14.17 8.13 15.13
N TYR A 247 14.59 9.39 15.27
CA TYR A 247 14.62 10.35 14.16
C TYR A 247 16.03 10.46 13.58
N ALA A 248 16.15 10.53 12.25
CA ALA A 248 17.38 10.90 11.56
C ALA A 248 17.08 11.55 10.19
N LEU A 249 18.08 12.19 9.59
CA LEU A 249 17.95 12.71 8.23
C LEU A 249 17.73 11.56 7.24
N ILE A 250 16.92 11.82 6.21
CA ILE A 250 16.51 10.77 5.27
C ILE A 250 17.67 10.10 4.54
N ASP A 251 18.69 10.86 4.16
CA ASP A 251 19.90 10.34 3.55
C ASP A 251 20.73 9.46 4.51
N ASP A 252 20.75 9.79 5.80
CA ASP A 252 21.39 8.99 6.83
C ASP A 252 20.63 7.69 7.10
N VAL A 253 19.27 7.75 7.14
CA VAL A 253 18.44 6.55 7.28
C VAL A 253 18.60 5.64 6.06
N ALA A 254 18.58 6.18 4.83
CA ALA A 254 18.78 5.40 3.62
C ALA A 254 20.10 4.62 3.65
N ALA A 255 21.20 5.27 4.09
CA ALA A 255 22.49 4.60 4.24
C ALA A 255 22.52 3.54 5.34
N LYS A 256 21.78 3.75 6.45
CA LYS A 256 21.71 2.81 7.58
C LYS A 256 20.82 1.62 7.28
N VAL A 257 19.69 1.83 6.60
CA VAL A 257 18.74 0.77 6.23
C VAL A 257 19.42 -0.31 5.40
N ILE A 258 20.22 0.07 4.41
CA ILE A 258 20.98 -0.88 3.56
C ILE A 258 21.91 -1.77 4.38
N ARG A 259 22.43 -1.29 5.52
CA ARG A 259 23.35 -2.02 6.39
C ARG A 259 22.67 -2.71 7.57
N SER A 260 21.36 -2.53 7.72
CA SER A 260 20.57 -3.12 8.81
C SER A 260 20.24 -4.59 8.53
N GLU A 261 19.82 -5.31 9.57
CA GLU A 261 19.21 -6.64 9.41
C GLU A 261 17.71 -6.58 9.11
N GLY A 262 17.14 -5.37 8.95
CA GLY A 262 15.71 -5.14 8.83
C GLY A 262 14.96 -5.21 10.17
N GLY A 263 13.66 -5.48 10.13
CA GLY A 263 12.80 -5.55 11.32
C GLY A 263 12.46 -4.16 11.88
N ILE A 264 12.32 -3.18 11.03
CA ILE A 264 12.01 -1.79 11.37
C ILE A 264 10.83 -1.27 10.54
N ILE A 265 10.13 -0.30 11.10
CA ILE A 265 9.22 0.55 10.36
C ILE A 265 9.95 1.85 10.02
N TRP A 266 10.09 2.11 8.73
CA TRP A 266 10.62 3.39 8.25
C TRP A 266 9.49 4.32 7.88
N ALA A 267 9.20 5.29 8.75
CA ALA A 267 8.18 6.30 8.54
C ALA A 267 8.72 7.44 7.66
N CYS A 268 7.95 7.75 6.60
CA CYS A 268 8.33 8.70 5.56
C CYS A 268 7.15 9.61 5.21
N LYS A 269 7.44 10.85 4.80
CA LYS A 269 6.47 11.73 4.14
C LYS A 269 5.93 11.07 2.86
N ASN A 270 4.92 11.66 2.26
CA ASN A 270 4.18 11.04 1.15
C ASN A 270 5.08 10.64 -0.04
N TYR A 271 5.83 11.59 -0.60
CA TYR A 271 6.71 11.30 -1.75
C TYR A 271 7.89 10.39 -1.35
N ASP A 272 8.54 10.69 -0.23
CA ASP A 272 9.65 9.89 0.26
C ASP A 272 9.23 8.42 0.47
N GLY A 273 8.04 8.20 1.06
CA GLY A 273 7.48 6.88 1.30
C GLY A 273 7.10 6.13 0.02
N ASP A 274 6.65 6.84 -1.01
CA ASP A 274 6.38 6.25 -2.32
C ASP A 274 7.66 5.67 -2.93
N VAL A 275 8.69 6.51 -3.05
CA VAL A 275 9.97 6.11 -3.67
C VAL A 275 10.67 5.03 -2.83
N MET A 276 10.72 5.20 -1.50
CA MET A 276 11.41 4.26 -0.63
C MET A 276 10.72 2.91 -0.55
N SER A 277 9.38 2.85 -0.63
CA SER A 277 8.68 1.56 -0.66
C SER A 277 9.02 0.72 -1.89
N ASP A 278 9.12 1.34 -3.06
CA ASP A 278 9.49 0.64 -4.29
C ASP A 278 10.97 0.20 -4.27
N LEU A 279 11.85 1.05 -3.71
CA LEU A 279 13.26 0.69 -3.52
C LEU A 279 13.41 -0.53 -2.57
N ILE A 280 12.71 -0.53 -1.44
CA ILE A 280 12.74 -1.65 -0.49
C ILE A 280 12.15 -2.92 -1.11
N ALA A 281 11.06 -2.80 -1.86
CA ALA A 281 10.46 -3.94 -2.55
C ALA A 281 11.44 -4.57 -3.55
N ALA A 282 12.02 -3.75 -4.43
CA ALA A 282 13.01 -4.21 -5.42
C ALA A 282 14.23 -4.86 -4.76
N ALA A 283 14.74 -4.27 -3.69
CA ALA A 283 15.90 -4.78 -2.97
C ALA A 283 15.59 -6.04 -2.13
N SER A 284 14.32 -6.27 -1.77
CA SER A 284 13.85 -7.49 -1.09
C SER A 284 13.61 -8.65 -2.05
N GLY A 285 13.52 -8.39 -3.37
CA GLY A 285 13.36 -9.40 -4.40
C GLY A 285 12.43 -8.97 -5.53
N SER A 286 11.17 -8.67 -5.27
CA SER A 286 10.19 -8.34 -6.32
C SER A 286 9.09 -7.41 -5.80
N LEU A 287 8.66 -6.45 -6.64
CA LEU A 287 7.52 -5.57 -6.37
C LEU A 287 6.21 -6.34 -6.08
N PRO A 288 5.85 -7.41 -6.81
CA PRO A 288 4.69 -8.24 -6.48
C PRO A 288 4.72 -8.93 -5.11
N MET A 289 5.83 -8.84 -4.40
CA MET A 289 6.00 -9.35 -3.04
C MET A 289 5.72 -8.30 -1.95
N MET A 290 5.15 -7.16 -2.30
CA MET A 290 4.87 -6.08 -1.35
C MET A 290 3.38 -6.04 -1.00
N THR A 291 3.07 -6.18 0.28
CA THR A 291 1.72 -5.92 0.80
C THR A 291 1.51 -4.41 0.97
N SER A 292 0.27 -3.98 0.97
CA SER A 292 -0.11 -2.59 1.25
C SER A 292 -1.37 -2.56 2.09
N VAL A 293 -1.35 -1.79 3.18
CA VAL A 293 -2.55 -1.50 3.97
C VAL A 293 -2.62 -0.01 4.27
N LEU A 294 -3.75 0.60 3.94
CA LEU A 294 -4.08 1.96 4.35
C LEU A 294 -4.85 1.89 5.67
N VAL A 295 -4.36 2.58 6.67
CA VAL A 295 -5.00 2.71 8.00
C VAL A 295 -5.41 4.16 8.20
N SER A 296 -6.70 4.42 8.40
CA SER A 296 -7.19 5.77 8.66
C SER A 296 -7.20 6.10 10.14
N PRO A 297 -7.20 7.41 10.52
CA PRO A 297 -7.34 7.85 11.91
C PRO A 297 -8.61 7.32 12.58
N ASP A 298 -9.68 7.12 11.80
CA ASP A 298 -10.98 6.66 12.25
C ASP A 298 -11.10 5.13 12.37
N GLY A 299 -9.97 4.41 12.25
CA GLY A 299 -9.91 2.96 12.34
C GLY A 299 -10.52 2.23 11.14
N CYS A 300 -10.43 2.80 9.94
CA CYS A 300 -10.74 2.13 8.70
C CYS A 300 -9.47 1.51 8.11
N PHE A 301 -9.62 0.37 7.46
CA PHE A 301 -8.52 -0.38 6.85
C PHE A 301 -8.85 -0.69 5.40
N GLU A 302 -7.93 -0.42 4.50
CA GLU A 302 -8.02 -0.83 3.10
C GLU A 302 -6.76 -1.62 2.75
N TYR A 303 -6.95 -2.87 2.32
CA TYR A 303 -5.89 -3.80 1.97
C TYR A 303 -5.79 -3.91 0.46
N GLU A 304 -4.58 -3.77 -0.09
CA GLU A 304 -4.32 -3.91 -1.52
C GLU A 304 -2.98 -4.59 -1.79
N ALA A 305 -2.77 -5.08 -3.00
CA ALA A 305 -1.44 -5.40 -3.49
C ALA A 305 -0.74 -4.11 -3.94
N ALA A 306 0.54 -3.94 -3.62
CA ALA A 306 1.29 -2.73 -3.96
C ALA A 306 1.72 -2.64 -5.43
N HIS A 307 1.44 -3.66 -6.25
CA HIS A 307 1.78 -3.71 -7.68
C HIS A 307 0.61 -3.27 -8.58
N GLY A 308 0.90 -3.04 -9.86
CA GLY A 308 -0.09 -2.70 -10.89
C GLY A 308 -0.86 -3.90 -11.43
N THR A 309 -1.56 -3.70 -12.54
CA THR A 309 -2.53 -4.64 -13.13
C THR A 309 -1.89 -5.80 -13.92
N VAL A 310 -0.57 -5.86 -14.04
CA VAL A 310 0.22 -6.90 -14.75
C VAL A 310 -0.22 -7.04 -16.22
N VAL A 311 -0.19 -5.91 -16.95
CA VAL A 311 -0.68 -5.79 -18.33
C VAL A 311 -0.01 -6.75 -19.31
N ASP A 312 1.27 -7.04 -19.17
CA ASP A 312 1.98 -7.92 -20.11
C ASP A 312 1.47 -9.37 -20.02
N HIS A 313 1.24 -9.88 -18.80
CA HIS A 313 0.61 -11.18 -18.61
C HIS A 313 -0.84 -11.19 -19.11
N TYR A 314 -1.59 -10.09 -18.92
CA TYR A 314 -2.95 -9.97 -19.44
C TYR A 314 -2.98 -10.04 -20.96
N ARG A 315 -2.08 -9.33 -21.68
CA ARG A 315 -1.98 -9.36 -23.13
C ARG A 315 -1.59 -10.74 -23.66
N ARG A 316 -0.71 -11.47 -22.98
CA ARG A 316 -0.34 -12.85 -23.29
C ARG A 316 -1.52 -13.79 -23.06
N HIS A 317 -2.22 -13.66 -21.95
CA HIS A 317 -3.42 -14.42 -21.62
C HIS A 317 -4.52 -14.27 -22.69
N LEU A 318 -4.76 -13.05 -23.18
CA LEU A 318 -5.73 -12.78 -24.25
C LEU A 318 -5.37 -13.48 -25.58
N LYS A 319 -4.10 -13.80 -25.79
CA LYS A 319 -3.62 -14.60 -26.93
C LYS A 319 -3.71 -16.11 -26.68
N GLY A 320 -4.20 -16.54 -25.54
CA GLY A 320 -4.28 -17.96 -25.17
C GLY A 320 -2.97 -18.53 -24.62
N GLU A 321 -1.99 -17.68 -24.29
CA GLU A 321 -0.74 -18.13 -23.68
C GLU A 321 -0.96 -18.44 -22.20
N LYS A 322 -0.31 -19.50 -21.72
CA LYS A 322 -0.21 -19.77 -20.28
C LYS A 322 0.76 -18.80 -19.63
N VAL A 323 0.32 -18.19 -18.55
CA VAL A 323 1.12 -17.22 -17.77
C VAL A 323 1.20 -17.64 -16.31
N SER A 324 2.27 -17.25 -15.65
CA SER A 324 2.53 -17.52 -14.24
C SER A 324 2.65 -16.20 -13.47
N THR A 325 1.52 -15.71 -13.00
CA THR A 325 1.42 -14.42 -12.29
C THR A 325 1.49 -14.65 -10.78
N ASN A 326 2.31 -13.88 -10.09
CA ASN A 326 2.44 -13.95 -8.63
C ASN A 326 1.14 -13.50 -7.93
N PRO A 327 0.43 -14.37 -7.17
CA PRO A 327 -0.80 -14.01 -6.47
C PRO A 327 -0.57 -13.59 -5.02
N LEU A 328 0.65 -13.68 -4.47
CA LEU A 328 0.91 -13.62 -3.02
C LEU A 328 0.46 -12.30 -2.40
N ALA A 329 0.75 -11.16 -3.02
CA ALA A 329 0.34 -9.86 -2.49
C ALA A 329 -1.19 -9.72 -2.49
N THR A 330 -1.87 -10.25 -3.52
CA THR A 330 -3.35 -10.25 -3.60
C THR A 330 -3.97 -11.20 -2.56
N ILE A 331 -3.38 -12.38 -2.36
CA ILE A 331 -3.79 -13.31 -1.28
C ILE A 331 -3.59 -12.66 0.09
N ALA A 332 -2.45 -11.98 0.31
CA ALA A 332 -2.18 -11.29 1.55
C ALA A 332 -3.16 -10.13 1.81
N ALA A 333 -3.58 -9.41 0.77
CA ALA A 333 -4.60 -8.37 0.88
C ALA A 333 -5.96 -8.95 1.32
N TRP A 334 -6.42 -10.03 0.70
CA TRP A 334 -7.62 -10.75 1.12
C TRP A 334 -7.50 -11.30 2.54
N ALA A 335 -6.40 -11.95 2.86
CA ALA A 335 -6.13 -12.49 4.19
C ALA A 335 -6.16 -11.38 5.26
N GLY A 336 -5.51 -10.24 4.99
CA GLY A 336 -5.53 -9.08 5.88
C GLY A 336 -6.93 -8.52 6.11
N ALA A 337 -7.73 -8.36 5.06
CA ALA A 337 -9.09 -7.86 5.15
C ALA A 337 -10.03 -8.81 5.92
N LEU A 338 -9.94 -10.12 5.64
CA LEU A 338 -10.73 -11.14 6.35
C LEU A 338 -10.33 -11.24 7.82
N LYS A 339 -9.03 -11.18 8.12
CA LYS A 339 -8.52 -11.16 9.48
C LYS A 339 -9.06 -9.95 10.25
N LYS A 340 -8.95 -8.75 9.67
CA LYS A 340 -9.44 -7.51 10.28
C LYS A 340 -10.95 -7.55 10.49
N ARG A 341 -11.71 -8.07 9.54
CA ARG A 341 -13.16 -8.27 9.73
C ARG A 341 -13.45 -9.24 10.87
N GLY A 342 -12.70 -10.34 10.93
CA GLY A 342 -12.80 -11.30 12.03
C GLY A 342 -12.47 -10.68 13.39
N GLU A 343 -11.45 -9.83 13.48
CA GLU A 343 -11.10 -9.10 14.71
C GLU A 343 -12.22 -8.17 15.17
N LEU A 344 -12.77 -7.37 14.24
CA LEU A 344 -13.87 -6.43 14.54
C LEU A 344 -15.17 -7.14 14.96
N ASP A 345 -15.39 -8.36 14.48
CA ASP A 345 -16.59 -9.16 14.76
C ASP A 345 -16.40 -10.17 15.92
N GLY A 346 -15.19 -10.30 16.46
CA GLY A 346 -14.85 -11.35 17.43
C GLY A 346 -14.93 -12.76 16.83
N ASN A 347 -14.81 -12.90 15.50
CA ASN A 347 -14.93 -14.17 14.78
C ASN A 347 -13.56 -14.87 14.66
N THR A 348 -13.22 -15.66 15.69
CA THR A 348 -11.93 -16.38 15.75
C THR A 348 -11.76 -17.41 14.63
N ALA A 349 -12.84 -18.00 14.12
CA ALA A 349 -12.78 -18.92 12.99
C ALA A 349 -12.36 -18.21 11.70
N LEU A 350 -12.87 -17.00 11.46
CA LEU A 350 -12.49 -16.19 10.30
C LEU A 350 -11.03 -15.70 10.41
N ILE A 351 -10.58 -15.32 11.61
CA ILE A 351 -9.18 -14.96 11.88
C ILE A 351 -8.26 -16.15 11.54
N GLY A 352 -8.55 -17.34 12.11
CA GLY A 352 -7.75 -18.55 11.86
C GLY A 352 -7.72 -18.97 10.40
N PHE A 353 -8.84 -18.83 9.67
CA PHE A 353 -8.89 -19.06 8.22
C PHE A 353 -7.99 -18.07 7.47
N ALA A 354 -8.09 -16.78 7.77
CA ALA A 354 -7.33 -15.73 7.12
C ALA A 354 -5.80 -15.93 7.28
N GLU A 355 -5.37 -16.34 8.47
CA GLU A 355 -3.96 -16.67 8.73
C GLU A 355 -3.49 -17.89 7.93
N LYS A 356 -4.33 -18.94 7.86
CA LYS A 356 -4.04 -20.14 7.04
C LYS A 356 -4.00 -19.80 5.55
N LEU A 357 -4.90 -18.94 5.06
CA LEU A 357 -4.93 -18.49 3.66
C LEU A 357 -3.61 -17.82 3.27
N GLY A 358 -3.15 -16.84 4.05
CA GLY A 358 -1.87 -16.18 3.80
C GLY A 358 -0.69 -17.14 3.85
N ARG A 359 -0.67 -18.02 4.84
CA ARG A 359 0.40 -19.02 5.03
C ARG A 359 0.44 -20.07 3.92
N ALA A 360 -0.69 -20.55 3.43
CA ALA A 360 -0.76 -21.54 2.36
C ALA A 360 -0.08 -21.05 1.08
N GLY A 361 -0.29 -19.77 0.70
CA GLY A 361 0.42 -19.17 -0.42
C GLY A 361 1.93 -19.17 -0.22
N ILE A 362 2.39 -18.71 0.94
CA ILE A 362 3.83 -18.67 1.26
C ILE A 362 4.45 -20.07 1.22
N GLU A 363 3.83 -21.08 1.84
CA GLU A 363 4.37 -22.44 1.90
C GLU A 363 4.54 -23.08 0.52
N VAL A 364 3.61 -22.87 -0.42
CA VAL A 364 3.76 -23.34 -1.80
C VAL A 364 5.00 -22.75 -2.47
N PHE A 365 5.25 -21.46 -2.24
CA PHE A 365 6.45 -20.81 -2.79
C PHE A 365 7.73 -21.26 -2.08
N GLU A 366 7.68 -21.54 -0.78
CA GLU A 366 8.79 -22.13 -0.02
C GLU A 366 9.10 -23.57 -0.46
N GLU A 367 8.15 -24.29 -1.06
CA GLU A 367 8.38 -25.59 -1.68
C GLU A 367 9.03 -25.51 -3.07
N GLY A 368 9.28 -24.29 -3.59
CA GLY A 368 9.95 -24.06 -4.87
C GLY A 368 9.01 -23.99 -6.09
N TYR A 369 7.70 -23.88 -5.89
CA TYR A 369 6.74 -23.58 -6.94
C TYR A 369 6.65 -22.06 -7.09
N LEU A 370 7.30 -21.50 -8.09
CA LEU A 370 7.51 -20.06 -8.21
C LEU A 370 6.81 -19.49 -9.44
N SER A 371 6.28 -18.28 -9.31
CA SER A 371 5.82 -17.47 -10.44
C SER A 371 6.95 -16.98 -11.32
N GLU A 372 6.64 -16.50 -12.52
CA GLU A 372 7.60 -16.08 -13.54
C GLU A 372 8.60 -15.03 -13.03
N ASP A 373 8.12 -14.06 -12.25
CA ASP A 373 8.94 -13.00 -11.64
C ASP A 373 9.94 -13.52 -10.61
N LEU A 374 9.58 -14.53 -9.83
CA LEU A 374 10.43 -15.08 -8.76
C LEU A 374 11.33 -16.22 -9.24
N ALA A 375 10.91 -16.97 -10.24
CA ALA A 375 11.71 -18.04 -10.82
C ALA A 375 13.06 -17.55 -11.32
N ALA A 376 13.10 -16.32 -11.87
CA ALA A 376 14.33 -15.66 -12.32
C ALA A 376 15.28 -15.23 -11.19
N LEU A 377 14.79 -15.17 -9.95
CA LEU A 377 15.52 -14.71 -8.77
C LEU A 377 15.90 -15.87 -7.82
N CYS A 378 15.41 -17.06 -8.09
CA CYS A 378 15.65 -18.26 -7.28
C CYS A 378 16.97 -18.93 -7.67
N ASP A 379 17.61 -19.57 -6.66
CA ASP A 379 18.71 -20.48 -6.95
C ASP A 379 18.18 -21.69 -7.73
N PRO A 380 18.79 -22.06 -8.88
CA PRO A 380 18.33 -23.21 -9.66
C PRO A 380 18.22 -24.54 -8.86
N ALA A 381 19.03 -24.70 -7.80
CA ALA A 381 18.96 -25.87 -6.93
C ALA A 381 17.71 -25.90 -6.04
N GLU A 382 17.08 -24.75 -5.80
CA GLU A 382 15.91 -24.57 -4.94
C GLU A 382 14.60 -24.45 -5.76
N PHE A 383 14.73 -24.35 -7.09
CA PHE A 383 13.62 -24.22 -8.02
C PHE A 383 13.04 -25.61 -8.33
N ARG A 384 11.73 -25.77 -8.20
CA ARG A 384 11.02 -27.01 -8.48
C ARG A 384 10.20 -26.94 -9.78
N GLU A 385 9.36 -25.92 -9.91
CA GLU A 385 8.46 -25.74 -11.05
C GLU A 385 8.02 -24.30 -11.17
N MET A 386 7.75 -23.85 -12.40
CA MET A 386 7.05 -22.60 -12.69
C MET A 386 5.63 -22.95 -13.21
N PRO A 387 4.65 -23.12 -12.32
CA PRO A 387 3.28 -23.47 -12.69
C PRO A 387 2.59 -22.29 -13.39
N ASP A 388 1.65 -22.56 -14.30
CA ASP A 388 0.71 -21.54 -14.75
C ASP A 388 -0.27 -21.14 -13.63
N ASN A 389 -1.07 -20.10 -13.85
CA ASN A 389 -1.98 -19.56 -12.83
C ASN A 389 -2.95 -20.61 -12.28
N GLU A 390 -3.51 -21.46 -13.14
CA GLU A 390 -4.48 -22.50 -12.73
C GLU A 390 -3.80 -23.55 -11.85
N ARG A 391 -2.62 -24.01 -12.26
CA ARG A 391 -1.84 -24.98 -11.50
C ARG A 391 -1.36 -24.43 -10.17
N LEU A 392 -0.88 -23.17 -10.16
CA LEU A 392 -0.42 -22.50 -8.96
C LEU A 392 -1.57 -22.33 -7.96
N MET A 393 -2.73 -21.87 -8.44
CA MET A 393 -3.92 -21.73 -7.59
C MET A 393 -4.39 -23.07 -7.02
N GLY A 394 -4.32 -24.15 -7.83
CA GLY A 394 -4.61 -25.51 -7.39
C GLY A 394 -3.71 -25.98 -6.26
N LEU A 395 -2.39 -25.76 -6.36
CA LEU A 395 -1.41 -26.08 -5.31
C LEU A 395 -1.70 -25.35 -4.00
N ILE A 396 -2.01 -24.05 -4.08
CA ILE A 396 -2.35 -23.25 -2.90
C ILE A 396 -3.65 -23.73 -2.27
N ARG A 397 -4.65 -24.10 -3.07
CA ARG A 397 -5.91 -24.67 -2.59
C ARG A 397 -5.71 -26.02 -1.87
N GLU A 398 -4.88 -26.90 -2.43
CA GLU A 398 -4.53 -28.18 -1.81
C GLU A 398 -3.88 -27.95 -0.44
N LYS A 399 -2.86 -27.08 -0.38
CA LYS A 399 -2.18 -26.70 0.86
C LYS A 399 -3.13 -26.11 1.91
N LEU A 400 -3.98 -25.17 1.48
CA LEU A 400 -4.98 -24.55 2.37
C LEU A 400 -5.98 -25.60 2.90
N THR A 401 -6.40 -26.53 2.06
CA THR A 401 -7.33 -27.61 2.46
C THR A 401 -6.71 -28.50 3.52
N GLU A 402 -5.44 -28.89 3.37
CA GLU A 402 -4.68 -29.64 4.39
C GLU A 402 -4.65 -28.89 5.73
N MET A 403 -4.31 -27.59 5.69
CA MET A 403 -4.28 -26.76 6.90
C MET A 403 -5.65 -26.59 7.57
N MET A 404 -6.73 -26.64 6.79
CA MET A 404 -8.10 -26.50 7.33
C MET A 404 -8.62 -27.82 7.95
N GLN A 405 -8.03 -28.97 7.63
CA GLN A 405 -8.38 -30.28 8.18
C GLN A 405 -7.58 -30.63 9.44
N GLY A 406 -6.38 -30.09 9.60
CA GLY A 406 -5.52 -30.20 10.77
C GLY A 406 -5.82 -29.11 11.79
#